data_9e359c37f0390072ede08ae131d76714
#
_entry.id   9e359c37f0390072ede08ae131d76714
#
_cell.length_a   1.000
_cell.length_b   1.000
_cell.length_c   1.000
_cell.angle_alpha   90.00
_cell.angle_beta   90.00
_cell.angle_gamma   90.00
#
_symmetry.space_group_name_H-M   'P 1'
#
loop_
_entity.id
_entity.type
_entity.pdbx_description
1 polymer ?
#
loop_
_entity_poly.entity_id
_entity_poly.type
_entity_poly.pdbx_seq_one_letter_code
_entity_poly.pdbx_strand_id
1 'polypeptide(L)'
;MELMYVSTRDANEKVTASQAILKGLANDGGLFVPTAIPTLDVTMEDLAKMSYQETAYEVMKLLLTDFTEEELKKCINAAYDSKFDTEEIAPLVDADGAYYLELFHGSTIAFKDMALSILPHLLITSARKNQVKNDIVILTATSGDTGKAALAGFADVEGTKIIVFYPKNGVSPIQEKQMVTQKGDNTFVVGINGNFDQAQTGVKNMFSDKELAKIMEDAGYQFSSANSINIGRLVPQIVYYVYAYAKLYANGVIGKDEKINVVVPTGNFGNILAAFYAKNMGLPIAKLICASNENKVLYDFFATGEYDRNREFMLTSSPSMDILISSNLERLIYRIAGNDSDKNAALMKALNTTGKYEITAEMKAELADFYGNYTSEAETAAEIKDLYDKTGYVIDTHTAVATGVYHKYLKDTSDSETKTVIASTASPFKFTRSVMNAIDSKYDAMTDFELVDELSKIGNVAVPQAIEEIRSAEVRHTTVCEVSDMPKVVKGFLGISE
;
A
#
# COMPACT_ATOMS: atom_id res chain seq x y z
N MET A 1 23.50 -17.97 -2.60
CA MET A 1 24.12 -16.68 -3.04
C MET A 1 23.22 -15.58 -2.51
N GLU A 2 23.80 -14.55 -1.89
CA GLU A 2 23.03 -13.44 -1.33
C GLU A 2 22.37 -12.63 -2.46
N LEU A 3 21.07 -12.36 -2.34
CA LEU A 3 20.32 -11.56 -3.29
C LEU A 3 20.61 -10.08 -3.03
N MET A 4 21.21 -9.41 -4.01
CA MET A 4 21.50 -7.98 -3.91
C MET A 4 20.40 -7.13 -4.51
N TYR A 5 20.37 -5.84 -4.14
CA TYR A 5 19.45 -4.84 -4.64
C TYR A 5 20.22 -3.75 -5.36
N VAL A 6 19.60 -3.18 -6.39
CA VAL A 6 20.16 -2.07 -7.19
C VAL A 6 19.11 -0.99 -7.36
N SER A 7 19.55 0.24 -7.69
CA SER A 7 18.64 1.30 -8.11
C SER A 7 18.06 1.03 -9.50
N THR A 8 16.82 1.39 -9.72
CA THR A 8 16.19 1.40 -11.04
C THR A 8 16.83 2.39 -12.02
N ARG A 9 17.66 3.34 -11.52
CA ARG A 9 18.30 4.39 -12.34
C ARG A 9 19.81 4.27 -12.42
N ASP A 10 20.44 3.51 -11.50
CA ASP A 10 21.87 3.16 -11.52
C ASP A 10 22.05 1.77 -10.92
N ALA A 11 22.35 0.78 -11.76
CA ALA A 11 22.54 -0.61 -11.36
C ALA A 11 23.98 -0.94 -10.89
N ASN A 12 24.90 0.05 -10.83
CA ASN A 12 26.29 -0.20 -10.46
C ASN A 12 26.47 -0.37 -8.95
N GLU A 13 25.73 0.40 -8.13
CA GLU A 13 25.77 0.24 -6.67
C GLU A 13 24.87 -0.91 -6.23
N LYS A 14 25.45 -1.96 -5.67
CA LYS A 14 24.71 -3.09 -5.09
C LYS A 14 24.67 -2.97 -3.58
N VAL A 15 23.46 -3.11 -3.02
CA VAL A 15 23.23 -3.09 -1.57
C VAL A 15 22.52 -4.38 -1.13
N THR A 16 22.62 -4.74 0.14
CA THR A 16 21.85 -5.85 0.72
C THR A 16 20.38 -5.44 0.91
N ALA A 17 19.49 -6.40 1.20
CA ALA A 17 18.10 -6.11 1.47
C ALA A 17 17.93 -5.17 2.69
N SER A 18 18.67 -5.42 3.78
CA SER A 18 18.62 -4.56 4.97
C SER A 18 19.09 -3.13 4.69
N GLN A 19 20.12 -2.96 3.85
CA GLN A 19 20.56 -1.63 3.43
C GLN A 19 19.52 -0.92 2.56
N ALA A 20 18.88 -1.64 1.63
CA ALA A 20 17.82 -1.09 0.78
C ALA A 20 16.60 -0.65 1.60
N ILE A 21 16.17 -1.44 2.61
CA ILE A 21 15.09 -1.10 3.53
C ILE A 21 15.44 0.13 4.36
N LEU A 22 16.65 0.19 4.90
CA LEU A 22 17.10 1.28 5.75
C LEU A 22 17.19 2.62 4.99
N LYS A 23 17.74 2.57 3.77
CA LYS A 23 17.82 3.75 2.89
C LYS A 23 16.42 4.17 2.37
N GLY A 24 15.54 3.21 2.09
CA GLY A 24 14.19 3.42 1.53
C GLY A 24 14.18 3.90 0.08
N LEU A 25 15.12 4.76 -0.31
CA LEU A 25 15.29 5.32 -1.66
C LEU A 25 16.78 5.33 -2.00
N ALA A 26 17.12 5.11 -3.28
CA ALA A 26 18.50 5.20 -3.73
C ALA A 26 18.98 6.66 -3.84
N ASN A 27 20.31 6.86 -3.79
CA ASN A 27 20.92 8.20 -3.80
C ASN A 27 20.64 9.01 -5.07
N ASP A 28 20.39 8.32 -6.18
CA ASP A 28 20.02 8.90 -7.49
C ASP A 28 18.51 9.17 -7.63
N GLY A 29 17.73 8.89 -6.57
CA GLY A 29 16.27 9.02 -6.55
C GLY A 29 15.55 7.85 -7.22
N GLY A 30 16.26 6.80 -7.65
CA GLY A 30 15.69 5.55 -8.15
C GLY A 30 15.18 4.64 -7.02
N LEU A 31 14.40 3.65 -7.40
CA LEU A 31 13.80 2.70 -6.46
C LEU A 31 14.65 1.42 -6.38
N PHE A 32 14.82 0.87 -5.18
CA PHE A 32 15.50 -0.39 -5.04
C PHE A 32 14.68 -1.56 -5.60
N VAL A 33 15.34 -2.40 -6.39
CA VAL A 33 14.82 -3.65 -6.95
C VAL A 33 15.82 -4.78 -6.72
N PRO A 34 15.39 -6.03 -6.49
CA PRO A 34 16.30 -7.16 -6.41
C PRO A 34 16.95 -7.41 -7.78
N THR A 35 18.21 -7.83 -7.81
CA THR A 35 18.94 -8.14 -9.05
C THR A 35 18.32 -9.31 -9.84
N ALA A 36 17.56 -10.16 -9.16
CA ALA A 36 16.75 -11.22 -9.75
C ALA A 36 15.49 -11.43 -8.92
N ILE A 37 14.40 -11.90 -9.53
CA ILE A 37 13.23 -12.37 -8.80
C ILE A 37 13.41 -13.86 -8.55
N PRO A 38 13.53 -14.31 -7.27
CA PRO A 38 13.71 -15.73 -6.95
C PRO A 38 12.43 -16.51 -7.24
N THR A 39 12.57 -17.81 -7.49
CA THR A 39 11.44 -18.74 -7.59
C THR A 39 11.08 -19.26 -6.20
N LEU A 40 9.77 -19.45 -5.93
CA LEU A 40 9.30 -20.12 -4.73
C LEU A 40 9.87 -21.54 -4.68
N ASP A 41 10.46 -21.92 -3.55
CA ASP A 41 11.13 -23.20 -3.33
C ASP A 41 10.31 -24.17 -2.46
N VAL A 42 9.06 -23.81 -2.19
CA VAL A 42 8.09 -24.58 -1.41
C VAL A 42 6.95 -25.06 -2.31
N THR A 43 6.46 -26.29 -2.08
CA THR A 43 5.37 -26.85 -2.87
C THR A 43 4.03 -26.22 -2.52
N MET A 44 3.07 -26.25 -3.47
CA MET A 44 1.73 -25.74 -3.19
C MET A 44 1.00 -26.56 -2.14
N GLU A 45 1.24 -27.86 -2.11
CA GLU A 45 0.72 -28.80 -1.12
C GLU A 45 1.19 -28.48 0.31
N ASP A 46 2.39 -27.94 0.46
CA ASP A 46 2.92 -27.49 1.75
C ASP A 46 2.39 -26.10 2.11
N LEU A 47 2.40 -25.16 1.16
CA LEU A 47 1.82 -23.83 1.36
C LEU A 47 0.34 -23.89 1.78
N ALA A 48 -0.43 -24.83 1.22
CA ALA A 48 -1.85 -25.02 1.54
C ALA A 48 -2.11 -25.32 3.03
N LYS A 49 -1.12 -25.84 3.74
CA LYS A 49 -1.21 -26.20 5.17
C LYS A 49 -0.68 -25.10 6.10
N MET A 50 -0.01 -24.11 5.55
CA MET A 50 0.67 -23.07 6.31
C MET A 50 -0.30 -21.98 6.79
N SER A 51 0.02 -21.45 7.96
CA SER A 51 -0.53 -20.18 8.44
C SER A 51 -0.02 -19.02 7.57
N TYR A 52 -0.62 -17.83 7.77
CA TYR A 52 -0.14 -16.61 7.11
C TYR A 52 1.33 -16.32 7.47
N GLN A 53 1.69 -16.46 8.75
CA GLN A 53 3.05 -16.21 9.25
C GLN A 53 4.07 -17.19 8.64
N GLU A 54 3.73 -18.46 8.52
CA GLU A 54 4.60 -19.46 7.88
C GLU A 54 4.78 -19.17 6.39
N THR A 55 3.70 -18.83 5.69
CA THR A 55 3.75 -18.39 4.28
C THR A 55 4.60 -17.13 4.13
N ALA A 56 4.46 -16.17 5.07
CA ALA A 56 5.28 -14.95 5.07
C ALA A 56 6.77 -15.25 5.18
N TYR A 57 7.16 -16.20 6.03
CA TYR A 57 8.54 -16.60 6.14
C TYR A 57 9.06 -17.21 4.83
N GLU A 58 8.32 -18.16 4.24
CA GLU A 58 8.72 -18.84 2.99
C GLU A 58 8.93 -17.85 1.82
N VAL A 59 8.08 -16.83 1.71
CA VAL A 59 8.20 -15.79 0.68
C VAL A 59 9.35 -14.82 0.99
N MET A 60 9.37 -14.30 2.22
CA MET A 60 10.28 -13.20 2.57
C MET A 60 11.74 -13.65 2.68
N LYS A 61 12.03 -14.91 3.11
CA LYS A 61 13.39 -15.46 3.17
C LYS A 61 14.11 -15.43 1.81
N LEU A 62 13.35 -15.55 0.71
CA LEU A 62 13.88 -15.55 -0.65
C LEU A 62 14.31 -14.16 -1.13
N LEU A 63 13.68 -13.13 -0.57
CA LEU A 63 13.90 -11.72 -0.96
C LEU A 63 14.79 -10.97 0.05
N LEU A 64 14.72 -11.32 1.32
CA LEU A 64 15.47 -10.68 2.41
C LEU A 64 16.60 -11.60 2.90
N THR A 65 17.49 -11.98 1.98
CA THR A 65 18.47 -13.05 2.17
C THR A 65 19.58 -12.74 3.17
N ASP A 66 19.79 -11.49 3.54
CA ASP A 66 20.72 -11.09 4.59
C ASP A 66 20.09 -11.09 6.00
N PHE A 67 18.78 -11.34 6.12
CA PHE A 67 18.14 -11.59 7.41
C PHE A 67 18.27 -13.07 7.79
N THR A 68 18.53 -13.34 9.07
CA THR A 68 18.49 -14.72 9.59
C THR A 68 17.04 -15.19 9.74
N GLU A 69 16.84 -16.50 9.82
CA GLU A 69 15.52 -17.10 10.11
C GLU A 69 14.90 -16.53 11.39
N GLU A 70 15.70 -16.42 12.47
CA GLU A 70 15.24 -15.89 13.74
C GLU A 70 14.81 -14.42 13.63
N GLU A 71 15.58 -13.60 12.91
CA GLU A 71 15.25 -12.18 12.67
C GLU A 71 13.95 -12.03 11.90
N LEU A 72 13.76 -12.78 10.81
CA LEU A 72 12.55 -12.72 9.99
C LEU A 72 11.34 -13.22 10.77
N LYS A 73 11.41 -14.36 11.44
CA LYS A 73 10.31 -14.90 12.25
C LYS A 73 9.92 -13.95 13.38
N LYS A 74 10.91 -13.30 14.01
CA LYS A 74 10.63 -12.28 15.01
C LYS A 74 9.87 -11.08 14.42
N CYS A 75 10.28 -10.57 13.27
CA CYS A 75 9.59 -9.47 12.59
C CYS A 75 8.15 -9.87 12.19
N ILE A 76 7.99 -11.05 11.60
CA ILE A 76 6.71 -11.58 11.14
C ILE A 76 5.72 -11.76 12.31
N ASN A 77 6.15 -12.42 13.39
CA ASN A 77 5.29 -12.69 14.54
C ASN A 77 4.92 -11.41 15.32
N ALA A 78 5.80 -10.41 15.33
CA ALA A 78 5.50 -9.11 15.93
C ALA A 78 4.52 -8.27 15.08
N ALA A 79 4.47 -8.51 13.77
CA ALA A 79 3.60 -7.79 12.84
C ALA A 79 2.20 -8.41 12.71
N TYR A 80 2.14 -9.72 12.52
CA TYR A 80 0.90 -10.46 12.21
C TYR A 80 0.45 -11.25 13.42
N ASP A 81 -0.10 -10.57 14.40
CA ASP A 81 -0.56 -11.10 15.66
C ASP A 81 -2.04 -10.70 15.93
N SER A 82 -2.45 -10.67 17.17
CA SER A 82 -3.80 -10.30 17.61
C SER A 82 -4.22 -8.84 17.31
N LYS A 83 -3.36 -8.05 16.66
CA LYS A 83 -3.74 -6.75 16.06
C LYS A 83 -4.63 -6.92 14.83
N PHE A 84 -4.60 -8.10 14.22
CA PHE A 84 -5.55 -8.49 13.19
C PHE A 84 -6.74 -9.18 13.82
N ASP A 85 -7.95 -8.85 13.38
CA ASP A 85 -9.21 -9.36 13.99
C ASP A 85 -9.61 -10.75 13.47
N THR A 86 -8.76 -11.38 12.65
CA THR A 86 -8.89 -12.76 12.18
C THR A 86 -7.54 -13.49 12.18
N GLU A 87 -7.55 -14.77 12.54
CA GLU A 87 -6.36 -15.63 12.50
C GLU A 87 -5.83 -15.87 11.09
N GLU A 88 -6.70 -15.78 10.07
CA GLU A 88 -6.31 -15.92 8.67
C GLU A 88 -5.54 -14.70 8.14
N ILE A 89 -5.53 -13.57 8.83
CA ILE A 89 -4.91 -12.29 8.46
C ILE A 89 -5.45 -11.70 7.16
N ALA A 90 -5.60 -12.48 6.11
CA ALA A 90 -6.09 -12.10 4.78
C ALA A 90 -7.06 -13.16 4.24
N PRO A 91 -8.29 -13.24 4.78
CA PRO A 91 -9.28 -14.21 4.35
C PRO A 91 -9.82 -13.92 2.95
N LEU A 92 -10.40 -14.96 2.35
CA LEU A 92 -11.10 -14.91 1.06
C LEU A 92 -12.61 -15.04 1.25
N VAL A 93 -13.36 -14.15 0.62
CA VAL A 93 -14.83 -14.19 0.58
C VAL A 93 -15.29 -14.45 -0.85
N ASP A 94 -16.09 -15.51 -1.06
CA ASP A 94 -16.71 -15.81 -2.35
C ASP A 94 -17.99 -14.99 -2.52
N ALA A 95 -18.03 -14.13 -3.53
CA ALA A 95 -19.21 -13.32 -3.84
C ALA A 95 -19.27 -13.01 -5.35
N ASP A 96 -20.45 -13.12 -5.94
CA ASP A 96 -20.78 -12.77 -7.33
C ASP A 96 -19.75 -13.29 -8.37
N GLY A 97 -19.24 -14.53 -8.16
CA GLY A 97 -18.32 -15.19 -9.09
C GLY A 97 -16.85 -14.81 -8.99
N ALA A 98 -16.47 -14.03 -7.97
CA ALA A 98 -15.09 -13.69 -7.67
C ALA A 98 -14.76 -13.97 -6.20
N TYR A 99 -13.45 -14.03 -5.89
CA TYR A 99 -12.93 -14.22 -4.54
C TYR A 99 -12.33 -12.91 -4.05
N TYR A 100 -12.97 -12.27 -3.08
CA TYR A 100 -12.50 -11.02 -2.47
C TYR A 100 -11.47 -11.33 -1.40
N LEU A 101 -10.22 -10.92 -1.65
CA LEU A 101 -9.13 -11.04 -0.71
C LEU A 101 -9.17 -9.86 0.26
N GLU A 102 -9.69 -10.07 1.45
CA GLU A 102 -9.87 -9.03 2.46
C GLU A 102 -8.53 -8.70 3.13
N LEU A 103 -7.98 -7.54 2.81
CA LEU A 103 -6.68 -7.05 3.29
C LEU A 103 -6.81 -5.99 4.40
N PHE A 104 -7.97 -5.90 5.03
CA PHE A 104 -8.34 -4.80 5.92
C PHE A 104 -8.63 -5.23 7.37
N HIS A 105 -8.15 -6.38 7.79
CA HIS A 105 -8.35 -6.92 9.14
C HIS A 105 -7.35 -6.39 10.18
N GLY A 106 -6.43 -5.52 9.79
CA GLY A 106 -5.45 -4.91 10.68
C GLY A 106 -5.97 -3.67 11.42
N SER A 107 -5.11 -3.10 12.25
CA SER A 107 -5.41 -2.01 13.19
C SER A 107 -5.99 -0.73 12.57
N THR A 108 -5.87 -0.52 11.27
CA THR A 108 -6.39 0.68 10.59
C THR A 108 -7.43 0.36 9.53
N ILE A 109 -7.82 -0.91 9.45
CA ILE A 109 -8.85 -1.43 8.56
C ILE A 109 -8.61 -1.11 7.07
N ALA A 110 -7.34 -1.16 6.64
CA ALA A 110 -6.91 -1.01 5.25
C ALA A 110 -5.66 -1.85 4.95
N PHE A 111 -5.49 -2.23 3.68
CA PHE A 111 -4.38 -3.11 3.22
C PHE A 111 -2.98 -2.59 3.57
N LYS A 112 -2.85 -1.31 3.86
CA LYS A 112 -1.57 -0.70 4.24
C LYS A 112 -1.01 -1.30 5.52
N ASP A 113 -1.87 -1.83 6.39
CA ASP A 113 -1.48 -2.55 7.60
C ASP A 113 -0.65 -3.80 7.29
N MET A 114 -0.92 -4.48 6.16
CA MET A 114 -0.17 -5.67 5.74
C MET A 114 1.33 -5.44 5.59
N ALA A 115 1.72 -4.21 5.26
CA ALA A 115 3.13 -3.85 5.10
C ALA A 115 3.63 -2.91 6.21
N LEU A 116 2.77 -2.03 6.75
CA LEU A 116 3.18 -1.07 7.78
C LEU A 116 3.23 -1.67 9.17
N SER A 117 2.59 -2.82 9.43
CA SER A 117 2.78 -3.56 10.68
C SER A 117 4.17 -4.21 10.79
N ILE A 118 4.76 -4.63 9.68
CA ILE A 118 6.07 -5.30 9.69
C ILE A 118 7.24 -4.35 9.42
N LEU A 119 7.04 -3.26 8.67
CA LEU A 119 8.10 -2.33 8.29
C LEU A 119 8.93 -1.81 9.47
N PRO A 120 8.35 -1.40 10.62
CA PRO A 120 9.12 -0.94 11.77
C PRO A 120 10.12 -1.99 12.26
N HIS A 121 9.70 -3.25 12.35
CA HIS A 121 10.53 -4.37 12.79
C HIS A 121 11.66 -4.68 11.80
N LEU A 122 11.36 -4.61 10.49
CA LEU A 122 12.37 -4.73 9.44
C LEU A 122 13.38 -3.58 9.49
N LEU A 123 12.93 -2.34 9.70
CA LEU A 123 13.78 -1.16 9.80
C LEU A 123 14.73 -1.24 11.01
N ILE A 124 14.24 -1.57 12.19
CA ILE A 124 15.08 -1.69 13.39
C ILE A 124 16.07 -2.83 13.27
N THR A 125 15.64 -3.97 12.70
CA THR A 125 16.54 -5.08 12.42
C THR A 125 17.61 -4.65 11.41
N SER A 126 17.24 -3.96 10.34
CA SER A 126 18.16 -3.40 9.35
C SER A 126 19.15 -2.41 9.96
N ALA A 127 18.69 -1.50 10.82
CA ALA A 127 19.55 -0.54 11.52
C ALA A 127 20.61 -1.25 12.35
N ARG A 128 20.20 -2.24 13.14
CA ARG A 128 21.13 -3.05 13.97
C ARG A 128 22.15 -3.79 13.12
N LYS A 129 21.73 -4.43 12.02
CA LYS A 129 22.63 -5.15 11.08
C LYS A 129 23.66 -4.21 10.45
N ASN A 130 23.27 -2.99 10.16
CA ASN A 130 24.14 -1.97 9.56
C ASN A 130 24.83 -1.08 10.61
N GLN A 131 24.79 -1.46 11.90
CA GLN A 131 25.45 -0.77 13.01
C GLN A 131 25.04 0.71 13.19
N VAL A 132 23.83 1.04 12.75
CA VAL A 132 23.23 2.36 12.96
C VAL A 132 22.83 2.50 14.42
N LYS A 133 23.27 3.60 15.07
CA LYS A 133 23.04 3.87 16.50
C LYS A 133 21.95 4.92 16.72
N ASN A 134 21.63 5.68 15.68
CA ASN A 134 20.66 6.77 15.77
C ASN A 134 19.23 6.23 15.76
N ASP A 135 18.36 6.86 16.52
CA ASP A 135 16.92 6.60 16.43
C ASP A 135 16.38 7.01 15.05
N ILE A 136 15.49 6.20 14.50
CA ILE A 136 14.92 6.44 13.18
C ILE A 136 13.69 7.34 13.31
N VAL A 137 13.72 8.49 12.63
CA VAL A 137 12.59 9.42 12.55
C VAL A 137 11.89 9.27 11.22
N ILE A 138 10.65 8.80 11.26
CA ILE A 138 9.79 8.69 10.10
C ILE A 138 8.99 9.98 9.95
N LEU A 139 9.15 10.63 8.79
CA LEU A 139 8.29 11.74 8.40
C LEU A 139 7.33 11.27 7.30
N THR A 140 6.07 11.58 7.45
CA THR A 140 5.03 11.21 6.48
C THR A 140 4.06 12.36 6.28
N ALA A 141 3.80 12.74 5.03
CA ALA A 141 2.63 13.51 4.66
C ALA A 141 1.53 12.54 4.20
N THR A 142 0.29 12.80 4.62
CA THR A 142 -0.83 11.90 4.33
C THR A 142 -2.09 12.65 3.94
N SER A 143 -2.88 12.03 3.07
CA SER A 143 -4.27 12.37 2.80
C SER A 143 -5.26 11.55 3.66
N GLY A 144 -4.75 10.80 4.67
CA GLY A 144 -5.55 10.02 5.61
C GLY A 144 -4.96 8.63 5.92
N ASP A 145 -5.15 7.65 5.07
CA ASP A 145 -4.90 6.23 5.33
C ASP A 145 -3.44 5.86 5.62
N THR A 146 -2.50 6.33 4.80
CA THR A 146 -1.09 5.96 4.95
C THR A 146 -0.51 6.48 6.26
N GLY A 147 -0.86 7.73 6.64
CA GLY A 147 -0.40 8.31 7.90
C GLY A 147 -0.93 7.54 9.10
N LYS A 148 -2.23 7.20 9.11
CA LYS A 148 -2.80 6.41 10.20
C LYS A 148 -2.17 5.02 10.31
N ALA A 149 -1.99 4.31 9.19
CA ALA A 149 -1.38 2.99 9.19
C ALA A 149 0.10 3.03 9.64
N ALA A 150 0.85 4.08 9.24
CA ALA A 150 2.20 4.30 9.71
C ALA A 150 2.24 4.60 11.21
N LEU A 151 1.36 5.49 11.71
CA LEU A 151 1.25 5.78 13.15
C LEU A 151 0.99 4.50 13.96
N ALA A 152 0.03 3.68 13.54
CA ALA A 152 -0.31 2.43 14.22
C ALA A 152 0.83 1.42 14.18
N GLY A 153 1.49 1.27 13.03
CA GLY A 153 2.60 0.32 12.86
C GLY A 153 3.85 0.70 13.67
N PHE A 154 4.16 1.99 13.78
CA PHE A 154 5.34 2.49 14.52
C PHE A 154 5.06 2.81 15.99
N ALA A 155 3.80 2.76 16.43
CA ALA A 155 3.45 3.07 17.83
C ALA A 155 4.24 2.19 18.81
N ASP A 156 4.96 2.84 19.74
CA ASP A 156 5.76 2.21 20.79
C ASP A 156 6.87 1.24 20.30
N VAL A 157 7.26 1.33 19.02
CA VAL A 157 8.43 0.58 18.52
C VAL A 157 9.69 1.31 18.94
N GLU A 158 10.49 0.68 19.83
CA GLU A 158 11.73 1.22 20.38
C GLU A 158 12.72 1.61 19.28
N GLY A 159 13.42 2.73 19.43
CA GLY A 159 14.36 3.26 18.44
C GLY A 159 13.71 3.95 17.26
N THR A 160 12.40 4.22 17.33
CA THR A 160 11.68 4.96 16.28
C THR A 160 10.92 6.16 16.83
N LYS A 161 10.75 7.18 16.00
CA LYS A 161 9.82 8.29 16.17
C LYS A 161 9.03 8.44 14.87
N ILE A 162 7.74 8.71 14.96
CA ILE A 162 6.93 8.97 13.77
C ILE A 162 6.18 10.28 13.88
N ILE A 163 6.33 11.12 12.86
CA ILE A 163 5.68 12.42 12.75
C ILE A 163 4.88 12.46 11.45
N VAL A 164 3.57 12.61 11.59
CA VAL A 164 2.63 12.62 10.46
C VAL A 164 2.05 14.01 10.29
N PHE A 165 2.16 14.55 9.08
CA PHE A 165 1.56 15.82 8.66
C PHE A 165 0.34 15.56 7.79
N TYR A 166 -0.79 16.20 8.10
CA TYR A 166 -2.01 16.09 7.31
C TYR A 166 -2.64 17.47 7.08
N PRO A 167 -3.32 17.71 5.95
CA PRO A 167 -4.08 18.93 5.73
C PRO A 167 -5.29 18.97 6.67
N LYS A 168 -5.35 19.93 7.57
CA LYS A 168 -6.34 20.00 8.67
C LYS A 168 -7.81 19.90 8.20
N ASN A 169 -8.12 20.37 7.00
CA ASN A 169 -9.46 20.33 6.42
C ASN A 169 -9.52 19.45 5.16
N GLY A 170 -8.54 18.58 4.95
CA GLY A 170 -8.38 17.78 3.72
C GLY A 170 -8.52 16.27 3.92
N VAL A 171 -9.03 15.82 5.08
CA VAL A 171 -9.27 14.40 5.40
C VAL A 171 -10.69 14.23 5.96
N SER A 172 -11.25 13.02 5.89
CA SER A 172 -12.57 12.76 6.46
C SER A 172 -12.56 12.87 7.99
N PRO A 173 -13.70 13.17 8.64
CA PRO A 173 -13.78 13.24 10.10
C PRO A 173 -13.32 11.96 10.81
N ILE A 174 -13.62 10.78 10.25
CA ILE A 174 -13.17 9.48 10.77
C ILE A 174 -11.65 9.36 10.64
N GLN A 175 -11.08 9.67 9.49
CA GLN A 175 -9.63 9.62 9.28
C GLN A 175 -8.89 10.60 10.19
N GLU A 176 -9.38 11.83 10.34
CA GLU A 176 -8.78 12.80 11.27
C GLU A 176 -8.83 12.26 12.69
N LYS A 177 -9.99 11.79 13.14
CA LYS A 177 -10.15 11.26 14.49
C LYS A 177 -9.24 10.05 14.74
N GLN A 178 -9.10 9.15 13.78
CA GLN A 178 -8.16 8.04 13.87
C GLN A 178 -6.70 8.50 14.09
N MET A 179 -6.28 9.60 13.46
CA MET A 179 -4.91 10.13 13.62
C MET A 179 -4.74 10.89 14.93
N VAL A 180 -5.62 11.85 15.23
CA VAL A 180 -5.45 12.75 16.40
C VAL A 180 -5.66 12.04 17.74
N THR A 181 -6.26 10.85 17.75
CA THR A 181 -6.44 10.00 18.94
C THR A 181 -5.38 8.89 19.05
N GLN A 182 -4.42 8.82 18.11
CA GLN A 182 -3.38 7.78 18.11
C GLN A 182 -2.62 7.75 19.43
N LYS A 183 -2.48 6.57 20.01
CA LYS A 183 -1.66 6.29 21.20
C LYS A 183 -0.23 5.97 20.78
N GLY A 184 0.69 6.08 21.73
CA GLY A 184 2.11 5.77 21.56
C GLY A 184 2.98 6.98 21.93
N ASP A 185 4.00 6.75 22.75
CA ASP A 185 4.87 7.84 23.26
C ASP A 185 5.84 8.35 22.19
N ASN A 186 6.00 7.62 21.10
CA ASN A 186 6.85 7.95 19.95
C ASN A 186 6.06 8.46 18.73
N THR A 187 4.74 8.70 18.87
CA THR A 187 3.86 9.12 17.77
C THR A 187 3.49 10.60 17.88
N PHE A 188 3.56 11.33 16.75
CA PHE A 188 3.24 12.75 16.67
C PHE A 188 2.40 13.02 15.43
N VAL A 189 1.33 13.82 15.58
CA VAL A 189 0.43 14.19 14.50
C VAL A 189 0.29 15.69 14.43
N VAL A 190 0.43 16.26 13.25
CA VAL A 190 0.43 17.70 13.01
C VAL A 190 -0.53 18.04 11.87
N GLY A 191 -1.55 18.83 12.19
CA GLY A 191 -2.38 19.47 11.17
C GLY A 191 -1.61 20.61 10.52
N ILE A 192 -1.64 20.74 9.20
CA ILE A 192 -1.06 21.90 8.52
C ILE A 192 -2.17 22.82 7.97
N ASN A 193 -1.92 24.13 8.03
CA ASN A 193 -2.69 25.13 7.30
C ASN A 193 -2.25 25.14 5.83
N GLY A 194 -2.76 24.15 5.05
CA GLY A 194 -2.37 23.93 3.67
C GLY A 194 -3.06 22.70 3.10
N ASN A 195 -2.74 22.35 1.87
CA ASN A 195 -3.23 21.15 1.21
C ASN A 195 -2.22 19.99 1.28
N PHE A 196 -2.61 18.83 0.75
CA PHE A 196 -1.78 17.62 0.76
C PHE A 196 -0.45 17.81 0.00
N ASP A 197 -0.46 18.48 -1.15
CA ASP A 197 0.75 18.70 -1.95
C ASP A 197 1.75 19.58 -1.21
N GLN A 198 1.27 20.57 -0.45
CA GLN A 198 2.10 21.41 0.40
C GLN A 198 2.71 20.62 1.55
N ALA A 199 1.94 19.76 2.21
CA ALA A 199 2.46 18.85 3.24
C ALA A 199 3.55 17.93 2.68
N GLN A 200 3.29 17.32 1.52
CA GLN A 200 4.24 16.42 0.85
C GLN A 200 5.52 17.15 0.42
N THR A 201 5.39 18.37 -0.08
CA THR A 201 6.53 19.21 -0.46
C THR A 201 7.35 19.58 0.78
N GLY A 202 6.71 19.95 1.88
CA GLY A 202 7.37 20.24 3.15
C GLY A 202 8.19 19.05 3.67
N VAL A 203 7.61 17.85 3.65
CA VAL A 203 8.34 16.62 4.02
C VAL A 203 9.52 16.36 3.09
N LYS A 204 9.35 16.47 1.76
CA LYS A 204 10.44 16.31 0.79
C LYS A 204 11.58 17.30 1.00
N ASN A 205 11.25 18.56 1.28
CA ASN A 205 12.24 19.59 1.57
C ASN A 205 13.07 19.24 2.80
N MET A 206 12.44 18.76 3.87
CA MET A 206 13.15 18.31 5.08
C MET A 206 14.09 17.13 4.80
N PHE A 207 13.69 16.16 3.98
CA PHE A 207 14.58 15.05 3.57
C PHE A 207 15.78 15.52 2.73
N SER A 208 15.63 16.60 1.97
CA SER A 208 16.68 17.16 1.10
C SER A 208 17.56 18.19 1.80
N ASP A 209 17.18 18.64 2.97
CA ASP A 209 17.89 19.66 3.76
C ASP A 209 19.09 19.03 4.49
N LYS A 210 20.29 19.29 3.97
CA LYS A 210 21.55 18.76 4.52
C LYS A 210 21.90 19.36 5.88
N GLU A 211 21.50 20.61 6.15
CA GLU A 211 21.74 21.26 7.44
C GLU A 211 20.85 20.64 8.51
N LEU A 212 19.57 20.47 8.22
CA LEU A 212 18.64 19.77 9.10
C LEU A 212 19.08 18.31 9.33
N ALA A 213 19.50 17.59 8.29
CA ALA A 213 19.98 16.21 8.41
C ALA A 213 21.18 16.12 9.37
N LYS A 214 22.12 17.07 9.28
CA LYS A 214 23.26 17.11 10.21
C LYS A 214 22.85 17.44 11.65
N ILE A 215 21.95 18.39 11.86
CA ILE A 215 21.40 18.70 13.19
C ILE A 215 20.74 17.45 13.81
N MET A 216 20.00 16.71 13.01
CA MET A 216 19.36 15.44 13.43
C MET A 216 20.41 14.41 13.82
N GLU A 217 21.43 14.20 12.98
CA GLU A 217 22.52 13.26 13.24
C GLU A 217 23.29 13.59 14.53
N ASP A 218 23.64 14.86 14.71
CA ASP A 218 24.35 15.34 15.92
C ASP A 218 23.50 15.16 17.19
N ALA A 219 22.16 15.15 17.06
CA ALA A 219 21.21 14.88 18.14
C ALA A 219 20.88 13.37 18.32
N GLY A 220 21.49 12.48 17.56
CA GLY A 220 21.26 11.03 17.66
C GLY A 220 20.04 10.52 16.87
N TYR A 221 19.60 11.26 15.87
CA TYR A 221 18.47 10.90 15.00
C TYR A 221 18.89 10.78 13.55
N GLN A 222 18.15 9.99 12.78
CA GLN A 222 18.24 10.00 11.31
C GLN A 222 16.86 9.86 10.68
N PHE A 223 16.64 10.54 9.56
CA PHE A 223 15.41 10.41 8.82
C PHE A 223 15.35 9.09 8.06
N SER A 224 14.15 8.51 7.98
CA SER A 224 13.81 7.44 7.06
C SER A 224 12.38 7.57 6.56
N SER A 225 12.03 6.80 5.54
CA SER A 225 10.73 6.90 4.88
C SER A 225 9.94 5.61 5.02
N ALA A 226 8.68 5.73 5.44
CA ALA A 226 7.68 4.66 5.41
C ALA A 226 6.80 4.72 4.14
N ASN A 227 7.19 5.46 3.10
CA ASN A 227 6.43 5.58 1.86
C ASN A 227 6.36 4.24 1.10
N SER A 228 5.38 4.11 0.20
CA SER A 228 5.16 2.89 -0.61
C SER A 228 6.34 2.49 -1.50
N ILE A 229 7.27 3.42 -1.74
CA ILE A 229 8.48 3.18 -2.53
C ILE A 229 9.57 2.38 -1.78
N ASN A 230 9.52 2.33 -0.44
CA ASN A 230 10.44 1.50 0.33
C ASN A 230 10.21 0.01 -0.01
N ILE A 231 11.28 -0.71 -0.34
CA ILE A 231 11.19 -2.14 -0.69
C ILE A 231 10.66 -2.99 0.48
N GLY A 232 10.89 -2.57 1.73
CA GLY A 232 10.32 -3.17 2.93
C GLY A 232 8.79 -3.07 3.02
N ARG A 233 8.16 -2.25 2.17
CA ARG A 233 6.70 -2.22 1.99
C ARG A 233 6.21 -3.05 0.82
N LEU A 234 7.04 -3.29 -0.20
CA LEU A 234 6.67 -4.12 -1.34
C LEU A 234 6.71 -5.61 -1.00
N VAL A 235 7.81 -6.06 -0.39
CA VAL A 235 8.05 -7.48 -0.10
C VAL A 235 6.94 -8.13 0.70
N PRO A 236 6.43 -7.55 1.81
CA PRO A 236 5.33 -8.15 2.57
C PRO A 236 4.02 -8.30 1.78
N GLN A 237 3.81 -7.49 0.75
CA GLN A 237 2.60 -7.56 -0.06
C GLN A 237 2.60 -8.77 -1.04
N ILE A 238 3.73 -9.34 -1.34
CA ILE A 238 3.81 -10.56 -2.15
C ILE A 238 3.16 -11.74 -1.40
N VAL A 239 3.29 -11.75 -0.08
CA VAL A 239 2.84 -12.83 0.81
C VAL A 239 1.35 -13.13 0.64
N TYR A 240 0.50 -12.11 0.69
CA TYR A 240 -0.95 -12.34 0.67
C TYR A 240 -1.46 -12.88 -0.68
N TYR A 241 -0.76 -12.67 -1.78
CA TYR A 241 -1.11 -13.31 -3.06
C TYR A 241 -0.73 -14.79 -3.08
N VAL A 242 0.44 -15.14 -2.55
CA VAL A 242 0.86 -16.54 -2.39
C VAL A 242 -0.09 -17.26 -1.44
N TYR A 243 -0.42 -16.63 -0.31
CA TYR A 243 -1.36 -17.17 0.67
C TYR A 243 -2.76 -17.36 0.08
N ALA A 244 -3.30 -16.37 -0.63
CA ALA A 244 -4.61 -16.45 -1.28
C ALA A 244 -4.67 -17.63 -2.28
N TYR A 245 -3.67 -17.77 -3.13
CA TYR A 245 -3.59 -18.89 -4.07
C TYR A 245 -3.55 -20.23 -3.34
N ALA A 246 -2.73 -20.34 -2.29
CA ALA A 246 -2.63 -21.56 -1.48
C ALA A 246 -3.97 -21.90 -0.79
N LYS A 247 -4.73 -20.90 -0.34
CA LYS A 247 -6.07 -21.13 0.24
C LYS A 247 -7.11 -21.55 -0.79
N LEU A 248 -7.09 -20.98 -1.99
CA LEU A 248 -7.95 -21.45 -3.09
C LEU A 248 -7.68 -22.92 -3.43
N TYR A 249 -6.40 -23.29 -3.49
CA TYR A 249 -5.99 -24.68 -3.70
C TYR A 249 -6.41 -25.60 -2.54
N ALA A 250 -6.15 -25.20 -1.30
CA ALA A 250 -6.52 -25.96 -0.10
C ALA A 250 -8.01 -26.24 -0.01
N ASN A 251 -8.84 -25.26 -0.43
CA ASN A 251 -10.30 -25.35 -0.43
C ASN A 251 -10.87 -26.08 -1.68
N GLY A 252 -10.01 -26.56 -2.58
CA GLY A 252 -10.44 -27.28 -3.80
C GLY A 252 -11.13 -26.38 -4.84
N VAL A 253 -10.96 -25.07 -4.75
CA VAL A 253 -11.51 -24.09 -5.70
C VAL A 253 -10.76 -24.13 -7.01
N ILE A 254 -9.45 -24.34 -6.94
CA ILE A 254 -8.53 -24.49 -8.08
C ILE A 254 -7.75 -25.79 -7.98
N GLY A 255 -7.39 -26.34 -9.15
CA GLY A 255 -6.49 -27.48 -9.25
C GLY A 255 -5.01 -27.07 -9.18
N LYS A 256 -4.13 -28.07 -9.22
CA LYS A 256 -2.69 -27.83 -9.24
C LYS A 256 -2.30 -27.07 -10.52
N ASP A 257 -1.51 -26.03 -10.36
CA ASP A 257 -1.01 -25.14 -11.43
C ASP A 257 -2.13 -24.45 -12.25
N GLU A 258 -3.38 -24.50 -11.76
CA GLU A 258 -4.49 -23.79 -12.37
C GLU A 258 -4.28 -22.27 -12.23
N LYS A 259 -4.38 -21.58 -13.35
CA LYS A 259 -4.15 -20.13 -13.37
C LYS A 259 -5.33 -19.36 -12.82
N ILE A 260 -5.05 -18.28 -12.13
CA ILE A 260 -6.05 -17.32 -11.64
C ILE A 260 -5.81 -15.93 -12.25
N ASN A 261 -6.85 -15.11 -12.28
CA ASN A 261 -6.72 -13.67 -12.50
C ASN A 261 -6.64 -12.94 -11.15
N VAL A 262 -5.93 -11.81 -11.14
CA VAL A 262 -5.82 -10.93 -9.96
C VAL A 262 -6.22 -9.53 -10.35
N VAL A 263 -7.25 -8.97 -9.70
CA VAL A 263 -7.73 -7.60 -9.91
C VAL A 263 -7.30 -6.73 -8.73
N VAL A 264 -6.71 -5.59 -9.02
CA VAL A 264 -6.16 -4.71 -7.96
C VAL A 264 -6.62 -3.28 -8.18
N PRO A 265 -7.32 -2.67 -7.19
CA PRO A 265 -7.56 -1.23 -7.21
C PRO A 265 -6.21 -0.52 -7.03
N THR A 266 -5.81 0.26 -8.04
CA THR A 266 -4.42 0.67 -8.19
C THR A 266 -4.25 2.18 -8.17
N GLY A 267 -3.44 2.66 -7.20
CA GLY A 267 -2.89 4.02 -7.15
C GLY A 267 -1.38 4.00 -7.41
N ASN A 268 -0.57 3.95 -6.34
CA ASN A 268 0.90 3.97 -6.39
C ASN A 268 1.55 2.68 -6.90
N PHE A 269 0.80 1.76 -7.48
CA PHE A 269 1.25 0.52 -8.13
C PHE A 269 1.90 -0.53 -7.21
N GLY A 270 2.06 -0.27 -5.92
CA GLY A 270 2.76 -1.20 -5.01
C GLY A 270 2.06 -2.55 -4.89
N ASN A 271 0.74 -2.55 -4.72
CA ASN A 271 -0.06 -3.75 -4.54
C ASN A 271 -0.06 -4.66 -5.79
N ILE A 272 -0.38 -4.12 -6.97
CA ILE A 272 -0.37 -4.92 -8.20
C ILE A 272 1.05 -5.36 -8.60
N LEU A 273 2.07 -4.55 -8.30
CA LEU A 273 3.47 -4.93 -8.47
C LEU A 273 3.85 -6.13 -7.60
N ALA A 274 3.32 -6.22 -6.39
CA ALA A 274 3.51 -7.40 -5.54
C ALA A 274 2.90 -8.66 -6.17
N ALA A 275 1.72 -8.56 -6.80
CA ALA A 275 1.15 -9.66 -7.58
C ALA A 275 2.01 -10.01 -8.80
N PHE A 276 2.59 -9.03 -9.48
CA PHE A 276 3.57 -9.24 -10.56
C PHE A 276 4.82 -9.98 -10.06
N TYR A 277 5.35 -9.63 -8.88
CA TYR A 277 6.45 -10.37 -8.28
C TYR A 277 6.04 -11.81 -7.93
N ALA A 278 4.88 -12.02 -7.31
CA ALA A 278 4.36 -13.36 -7.02
C ALA A 278 4.27 -14.23 -8.29
N LYS A 279 3.74 -13.67 -9.40
CA LYS A 279 3.71 -14.35 -10.70
C LYS A 279 5.11 -14.73 -11.17
N ASN A 280 6.07 -13.82 -11.09
CA ASN A 280 7.46 -14.09 -11.52
C ASN A 280 8.21 -15.00 -10.54
N MET A 281 7.75 -15.15 -9.31
CA MET A 281 8.22 -16.17 -8.36
C MET A 281 7.63 -17.56 -8.63
N GLY A 282 6.77 -17.69 -9.64
CA GLY A 282 6.21 -18.97 -10.08
C GLY A 282 4.73 -19.18 -9.74
N LEU A 283 4.05 -18.21 -9.12
CA LEU A 283 2.62 -18.33 -8.84
C LEU A 283 1.80 -18.33 -10.16
N PRO A 284 0.90 -19.30 -10.39
CA PRO A 284 0.14 -19.38 -11.64
C PRO A 284 -0.91 -18.27 -11.75
N ILE A 285 -0.49 -17.08 -12.19
CA ILE A 285 -1.37 -15.93 -12.47
C ILE A 285 -1.50 -15.78 -13.98
N ALA A 286 -2.73 -15.79 -14.50
CA ALA A 286 -3.02 -15.56 -15.91
C ALA A 286 -2.93 -14.08 -16.25
N LYS A 287 -3.75 -13.24 -15.60
CA LYS A 287 -3.82 -11.80 -15.82
C LYS A 287 -3.67 -11.02 -14.52
N LEU A 288 -3.01 -9.88 -14.66
CA LEU A 288 -2.91 -8.81 -13.67
C LEU A 288 -3.80 -7.66 -14.14
N ILE A 289 -4.94 -7.48 -13.49
CA ILE A 289 -5.98 -6.54 -13.89
C ILE A 289 -5.83 -5.26 -13.05
N CYS A 290 -5.33 -4.21 -13.70
CA CYS A 290 -5.11 -2.91 -13.10
C CYS A 290 -6.38 -2.07 -13.16
N ALA A 291 -7.02 -1.86 -12.02
CA ALA A 291 -8.22 -1.05 -11.92
C ALA A 291 -7.88 0.40 -11.54
N SER A 292 -8.32 1.36 -12.33
CA SER A 292 -8.21 2.79 -12.08
C SER A 292 -9.58 3.39 -11.71
N ASN A 293 -9.58 4.47 -10.93
CA ASN A 293 -10.75 5.35 -10.82
C ASN A 293 -10.73 6.40 -11.95
N GLU A 294 -11.46 7.51 -11.78
CA GLU A 294 -11.51 8.57 -12.81
C GLU A 294 -10.14 9.25 -13.05
N ASN A 295 -9.19 9.15 -12.11
CA ASN A 295 -7.79 9.49 -12.35
C ASN A 295 -7.09 8.35 -13.12
N LYS A 296 -7.51 8.10 -14.33
CA LYS A 296 -7.21 6.91 -15.14
C LYS A 296 -5.87 6.95 -15.87
N VAL A 297 -4.83 7.52 -15.27
CA VAL A 297 -3.49 7.62 -15.89
C VAL A 297 -2.91 6.24 -16.22
N LEU A 298 -3.13 5.24 -15.36
CA LEU A 298 -2.66 3.87 -15.59
C LEU A 298 -3.45 3.17 -16.70
N TYR A 299 -4.77 3.34 -16.74
CA TYR A 299 -5.58 2.84 -17.84
C TYR A 299 -5.08 3.35 -19.19
N ASP A 300 -4.89 4.66 -19.32
CA ASP A 300 -4.40 5.27 -20.55
C ASP A 300 -2.99 4.76 -20.89
N PHE A 301 -2.11 4.59 -19.90
CA PHE A 301 -0.77 4.02 -20.08
C PHE A 301 -0.82 2.58 -20.63
N PHE A 302 -1.61 1.68 -20.03
CA PHE A 302 -1.73 0.31 -20.53
C PHE A 302 -2.34 0.25 -21.93
N ALA A 303 -3.26 1.14 -22.26
CA ALA A 303 -3.89 1.19 -23.58
C ALA A 303 -2.92 1.69 -24.65
N THR A 304 -2.16 2.76 -24.37
CA THR A 304 -1.37 3.49 -25.38
C THR A 304 0.13 3.18 -25.34
N GLY A 305 0.70 2.96 -24.15
CA GLY A 305 2.15 2.94 -23.91
C GLY A 305 2.71 4.32 -23.54
N GLU A 306 1.88 5.37 -23.59
CA GLU A 306 2.26 6.72 -23.13
C GLU A 306 1.78 6.93 -21.69
N TYR A 307 2.69 7.35 -20.80
CA TYR A 307 2.36 7.83 -19.47
C TYR A 307 2.37 9.35 -19.46
N ASP A 308 1.21 9.98 -19.20
CA ASP A 308 1.06 11.43 -19.19
C ASP A 308 0.38 11.90 -17.90
N ARG A 309 1.14 12.65 -17.06
CA ARG A 309 0.63 13.26 -15.83
C ARG A 309 0.02 14.65 -16.03
N ASN A 310 0.13 15.22 -17.23
CA ASN A 310 -0.38 16.57 -17.55
C ASN A 310 -1.89 16.53 -17.80
N ARG A 311 -2.63 16.27 -16.75
CA ARG A 311 -4.09 16.14 -16.75
C ARG A 311 -4.70 16.74 -15.49
N GLU A 312 -6.01 16.98 -15.51
CA GLU A 312 -6.74 17.42 -14.35
C GLU A 312 -6.73 16.34 -13.26
N PHE A 313 -6.54 16.77 -12.02
CA PHE A 313 -6.64 15.91 -10.85
C PHE A 313 -8.08 15.89 -10.34
N MET A 314 -8.66 14.69 -10.22
CA MET A 314 -10.03 14.48 -9.78
C MET A 314 -10.03 13.97 -8.34
N LEU A 315 -10.81 14.62 -7.46
CA LEU A 315 -11.10 14.08 -6.13
C LEU A 315 -12.27 13.10 -6.23
N THR A 316 -12.06 11.86 -5.80
CA THR A 316 -13.04 10.80 -5.91
C THR A 316 -13.41 10.20 -4.55
N SER A 317 -14.40 9.31 -4.53
CA SER A 317 -14.76 8.51 -3.35
C SER A 317 -13.74 7.42 -3.00
N SER A 318 -12.75 7.16 -3.88
CA SER A 318 -11.66 6.20 -3.68
C SER A 318 -10.29 6.90 -3.57
N PRO A 319 -10.04 7.71 -2.52
CA PRO A 319 -8.94 8.67 -2.47
C PRO A 319 -7.54 8.06 -2.50
N SER A 320 -7.36 6.80 -2.12
CA SER A 320 -6.06 6.13 -2.21
C SER A 320 -5.62 5.86 -3.65
N MET A 321 -6.54 6.01 -4.62
CA MET A 321 -6.30 5.86 -6.06
C MET A 321 -6.21 7.22 -6.78
N ASP A 322 -6.42 8.33 -6.08
CA ASP A 322 -6.31 9.68 -6.61
C ASP A 322 -4.84 10.06 -6.78
N ILE A 323 -4.29 9.72 -7.95
CA ILE A 323 -2.88 9.96 -8.26
C ILE A 323 -2.71 10.43 -9.72
N LEU A 324 -1.69 11.24 -9.95
CA LEU A 324 -1.18 11.57 -11.27
C LEU A 324 0.17 10.90 -11.55
N ILE A 325 0.92 10.55 -10.51
CA ILE A 325 2.19 9.83 -10.59
C ILE A 325 2.07 8.54 -9.80
N SER A 326 2.12 7.42 -10.50
CA SER A 326 2.11 6.08 -9.91
C SER A 326 3.55 5.65 -9.60
N SER A 327 4.00 5.86 -8.38
CA SER A 327 5.42 5.85 -8.02
C SER A 327 6.12 4.49 -8.21
N ASN A 328 5.45 3.37 -7.87
CA ASN A 328 6.07 2.05 -8.04
C ASN A 328 5.99 1.50 -9.46
N LEU A 329 5.28 2.16 -10.38
CA LEU A 329 5.29 1.79 -11.80
C LEU A 329 6.72 1.82 -12.37
N GLU A 330 7.58 2.69 -11.85
CA GLU A 330 9.01 2.74 -12.23
C GLU A 330 9.70 1.38 -12.11
N ARG A 331 9.35 0.57 -11.11
CA ARG A 331 9.90 -0.79 -10.96
C ARG A 331 9.46 -1.73 -12.08
N LEU A 332 8.23 -1.61 -12.55
CA LEU A 332 7.75 -2.37 -13.71
C LEU A 332 8.44 -1.86 -14.99
N ILE A 333 8.53 -0.54 -15.20
CA ILE A 333 9.22 0.06 -16.35
C ILE A 333 10.67 -0.43 -16.43
N TYR A 334 11.40 -0.45 -15.31
CA TYR A 334 12.75 -1.00 -15.26
C TYR A 334 12.80 -2.47 -15.71
N ARG A 335 11.86 -3.32 -15.25
CA ARG A 335 11.79 -4.74 -15.62
C ARG A 335 11.52 -4.94 -17.09
N ILE A 336 10.50 -4.29 -17.64
CA ILE A 336 10.13 -4.41 -19.06
C ILE A 336 11.14 -3.73 -20.00
N ALA A 337 11.99 -2.85 -19.49
CA ALA A 337 13.15 -2.31 -20.20
C ALA A 337 14.33 -3.31 -20.27
N GLY A 338 14.16 -4.55 -19.78
CA GLY A 338 15.23 -5.54 -19.72
C GLY A 338 16.23 -5.32 -18.57
N ASN A 339 15.81 -4.64 -17.51
CA ASN A 339 16.65 -4.19 -16.39
C ASN A 339 17.72 -3.16 -16.81
N ASP A 340 17.43 -2.37 -17.83
CA ASP A 340 18.29 -1.29 -18.30
C ASP A 340 18.04 -0.01 -17.49
N SER A 341 18.95 0.30 -16.57
CA SER A 341 18.87 1.47 -15.69
C SER A 341 18.98 2.79 -16.44
N ASP A 342 19.79 2.87 -17.49
CA ASP A 342 19.95 4.10 -18.28
C ASP A 342 18.67 4.43 -19.03
N LYS A 343 18.06 3.42 -19.63
CA LYS A 343 16.76 3.56 -20.33
C LYS A 343 15.67 3.98 -19.36
N ASN A 344 15.58 3.35 -18.18
CA ASN A 344 14.62 3.72 -17.16
C ASN A 344 14.87 5.15 -16.65
N ALA A 345 16.11 5.52 -16.37
CA ALA A 345 16.48 6.86 -15.91
C ALA A 345 16.08 7.94 -16.94
N ALA A 346 16.24 7.67 -18.24
CA ALA A 346 15.83 8.58 -19.30
C ALA A 346 14.30 8.79 -19.30
N LEU A 347 13.50 7.72 -19.15
CA LEU A 347 12.04 7.80 -19.06
C LEU A 347 11.58 8.58 -17.82
N MET A 348 12.19 8.33 -16.66
CA MET A 348 11.87 9.06 -15.43
C MET A 348 12.29 10.53 -15.49
N LYS A 349 13.39 10.83 -16.17
CA LYS A 349 13.78 12.21 -16.45
C LYS A 349 12.75 12.92 -17.34
N ALA A 350 12.25 12.25 -18.39
CA ALA A 350 11.20 12.80 -19.25
C ALA A 350 9.93 13.08 -18.44
N LEU A 351 9.50 12.15 -17.58
CA LEU A 351 8.36 12.37 -16.68
C LEU A 351 8.52 13.60 -15.80
N ASN A 352 9.72 13.81 -15.25
CA ASN A 352 10.01 14.95 -14.37
C ASN A 352 10.07 16.29 -15.11
N THR A 353 10.54 16.30 -16.36
CA THR A 353 10.78 17.53 -17.13
C THR A 353 9.59 17.94 -18.00
N THR A 354 8.99 16.96 -18.70
CA THR A 354 7.88 17.22 -19.64
C THR A 354 6.52 16.75 -19.12
N GLY A 355 6.52 15.98 -18.03
CA GLY A 355 5.31 15.38 -17.46
C GLY A 355 4.87 14.09 -18.13
N LYS A 356 5.61 13.57 -19.12
CA LYS A 356 5.24 12.36 -19.85
C LYS A 356 6.42 11.59 -20.42
N TYR A 357 6.19 10.32 -20.72
CA TYR A 357 7.09 9.44 -21.47
C TYR A 357 6.28 8.39 -22.26
N GLU A 358 6.92 7.81 -23.27
CA GLU A 358 6.37 6.69 -24.05
C GLU A 358 7.35 5.52 -23.99
N ILE A 359 6.82 4.30 -23.77
CA ILE A 359 7.61 3.06 -23.81
C ILE A 359 7.72 2.54 -25.24
N THR A 360 8.77 1.76 -25.52
CA THR A 360 8.95 1.19 -26.87
C THR A 360 7.95 0.05 -27.13
N ALA A 361 7.81 -0.33 -28.40
CA ALA A 361 6.93 -1.43 -28.81
C ALA A 361 7.34 -2.76 -28.13
N GLU A 362 8.64 -3.00 -27.97
CA GLU A 362 9.17 -4.20 -27.26
C GLU A 362 8.78 -4.16 -25.80
N MET A 363 8.93 -3.04 -25.11
CA MET A 363 8.50 -2.88 -23.72
C MET A 363 7.00 -3.06 -23.58
N LYS A 364 6.20 -2.57 -24.54
CA LYS A 364 4.74 -2.75 -24.53
C LYS A 364 4.36 -4.22 -24.68
N ALA A 365 5.09 -5.00 -25.46
CA ALA A 365 4.87 -6.44 -25.61
C ALA A 365 5.05 -7.21 -24.27
N GLU A 366 5.98 -6.75 -23.41
CA GLU A 366 6.19 -7.34 -22.07
C GLU A 366 5.01 -7.07 -21.09
N LEU A 367 4.08 -6.19 -21.44
CA LEU A 367 2.85 -5.92 -20.68
C LEU A 367 1.69 -6.83 -21.04
N ALA A 368 1.89 -7.86 -21.86
CA ALA A 368 0.81 -8.76 -22.35
C ALA A 368 -0.01 -9.44 -21.22
N ASP A 369 0.58 -9.61 -20.05
CA ASP A 369 -0.11 -10.18 -18.87
C ASP A 369 -0.96 -9.15 -18.12
N PHE A 370 -0.84 -7.88 -18.44
CA PHE A 370 -1.65 -6.82 -17.83
C PHE A 370 -2.90 -6.53 -18.64
N TYR A 371 -3.97 -6.23 -17.94
CA TYR A 371 -5.18 -5.62 -18.49
C TYR A 371 -5.50 -4.39 -17.65
N GLY A 372 -5.71 -3.25 -18.29
CA GLY A 372 -6.08 -2.00 -17.61
C GLY A 372 -7.48 -1.55 -18.00
N ASN A 373 -8.27 -1.12 -17.03
CA ASN A 373 -9.53 -0.42 -17.26
C ASN A 373 -9.82 0.52 -16.08
N TYR A 374 -10.91 1.28 -16.14
CA TYR A 374 -11.30 2.22 -15.09
C TYR A 374 -12.81 2.14 -14.79
N THR A 375 -13.18 2.62 -13.61
CA THR A 375 -14.57 2.73 -13.16
C THR A 375 -14.83 4.18 -12.75
N SER A 376 -15.92 4.78 -13.25
CA SER A 376 -16.34 6.13 -12.89
C SER A 376 -16.98 6.16 -11.50
N GLU A 377 -17.17 7.36 -10.91
CA GLU A 377 -17.84 7.52 -9.62
C GLU A 377 -19.26 6.95 -9.63
N ALA A 378 -20.01 7.17 -10.71
CA ALA A 378 -21.37 6.63 -10.84
C ALA A 378 -21.38 5.10 -10.94
N GLU A 379 -20.45 4.52 -11.69
CA GLU A 379 -20.27 3.06 -11.77
C GLU A 379 -19.81 2.48 -10.44
N THR A 380 -18.90 3.16 -9.72
CA THR A 380 -18.43 2.75 -8.39
C THR A 380 -19.57 2.63 -7.40
N ALA A 381 -20.46 3.63 -7.36
CA ALA A 381 -21.64 3.57 -6.52
C ALA A 381 -22.62 2.45 -6.94
N ALA A 382 -22.79 2.23 -8.24
CA ALA A 382 -23.63 1.16 -8.75
C ALA A 382 -23.07 -0.23 -8.36
N GLU A 383 -21.77 -0.46 -8.44
CA GLU A 383 -21.13 -1.73 -8.07
C GLU A 383 -21.31 -2.06 -6.58
N ILE A 384 -21.20 -1.07 -5.68
CA ILE A 384 -21.48 -1.27 -4.24
C ILE A 384 -22.91 -1.75 -4.05
N LYS A 385 -23.86 -1.06 -4.68
CA LYS A 385 -25.27 -1.40 -4.57
C LYS A 385 -25.60 -2.75 -5.17
N ASP A 386 -25.13 -3.01 -6.39
CA ASP A 386 -25.44 -4.25 -7.12
C ASP A 386 -24.89 -5.49 -6.40
N LEU A 387 -23.66 -5.42 -5.88
CA LEU A 387 -23.07 -6.54 -5.12
C LEU A 387 -23.84 -6.77 -3.81
N TYR A 388 -24.17 -5.70 -3.09
CA TYR A 388 -24.97 -5.79 -1.88
C TYR A 388 -26.37 -6.37 -2.15
N ASP A 389 -27.06 -5.89 -3.18
CA ASP A 389 -28.42 -6.37 -3.52
C ASP A 389 -28.43 -7.84 -3.94
N LYS A 390 -27.36 -8.33 -4.61
CA LYS A 390 -27.24 -9.71 -5.05
C LYS A 390 -26.82 -10.69 -3.95
N THR A 391 -25.92 -10.27 -3.08
CA THR A 391 -25.20 -11.19 -2.18
C THR A 391 -25.29 -10.84 -0.70
N GLY A 392 -25.66 -9.61 -0.37
CA GLY A 392 -25.56 -9.05 0.98
C GLY A 392 -24.14 -8.65 1.39
N TYR A 393 -23.13 -8.91 0.54
CA TYR A 393 -21.75 -8.55 0.81
C TYR A 393 -21.51 -7.05 0.53
N VAL A 394 -20.95 -6.34 1.50
CA VAL A 394 -20.70 -4.89 1.41
C VAL A 394 -19.21 -4.66 1.20
N ILE A 395 -18.87 -3.93 0.15
CA ILE A 395 -17.48 -3.56 -0.18
C ILE A 395 -17.26 -2.05 -0.06
N ASP A 396 -16.01 -1.65 0.11
CA ASP A 396 -15.62 -0.25 0.08
C ASP A 396 -15.52 0.30 -1.36
N THR A 397 -15.34 1.61 -1.47
CA THR A 397 -15.28 2.31 -2.76
C THR A 397 -14.10 1.88 -3.64
N HIS A 398 -12.94 1.56 -3.05
CA HIS A 398 -11.77 1.08 -3.82
C HIS A 398 -12.01 -0.32 -4.38
N THR A 399 -12.56 -1.21 -3.56
CA THR A 399 -12.94 -2.56 -3.98
C THR A 399 -14.02 -2.51 -5.06
N ALA A 400 -14.96 -1.56 -4.95
CA ALA A 400 -15.99 -1.36 -5.97
C ALA A 400 -15.40 -0.92 -7.32
N VAL A 401 -14.38 -0.05 -7.34
CA VAL A 401 -13.65 0.27 -8.57
C VAL A 401 -13.05 -1.00 -9.21
N ALA A 402 -12.44 -1.87 -8.40
CA ALA A 402 -11.88 -3.13 -8.89
C ALA A 402 -12.96 -4.08 -9.40
N THR A 403 -14.11 -4.18 -8.72
CA THR A 403 -15.26 -5.01 -9.14
C THR A 403 -15.81 -4.55 -10.49
N GLY A 404 -15.97 -3.22 -10.69
CA GLY A 404 -16.42 -2.68 -11.96
C GLY A 404 -15.45 -2.95 -13.12
N VAL A 405 -14.15 -2.87 -12.85
CA VAL A 405 -13.13 -3.25 -13.85
C VAL A 405 -13.16 -4.76 -14.13
N TYR A 406 -13.39 -5.60 -13.12
CA TYR A 406 -13.57 -7.04 -13.30
C TYR A 406 -14.75 -7.34 -14.24
N HIS A 407 -15.90 -6.72 -14.02
CA HIS A 407 -17.06 -6.90 -14.90
C HIS A 407 -16.78 -6.43 -16.34
N LYS A 408 -16.03 -5.34 -16.53
CA LYS A 408 -15.59 -4.90 -17.86
C LYS A 408 -14.62 -5.91 -18.50
N TYR A 409 -13.69 -6.47 -17.71
CA TYR A 409 -12.80 -7.53 -18.19
C TYR A 409 -13.56 -8.75 -18.69
N LEU A 410 -14.54 -9.24 -17.92
CA LEU A 410 -15.39 -10.36 -18.34
C LEU A 410 -16.12 -10.07 -19.65
N LYS A 411 -16.64 -8.85 -19.80
CA LYS A 411 -17.34 -8.41 -21.03
C LYS A 411 -16.40 -8.34 -22.23
N ASP A 412 -15.19 -7.83 -22.04
CA ASP A 412 -14.23 -7.60 -23.13
C ASP A 412 -13.56 -8.89 -23.60
N THR A 413 -13.36 -9.85 -22.69
CA THR A 413 -12.59 -11.08 -22.97
C THR A 413 -13.46 -12.32 -23.05
N SER A 414 -14.67 -12.30 -22.48
CA SER A 414 -15.52 -13.49 -22.27
C SER A 414 -14.85 -14.59 -21.42
N ASP A 415 -13.86 -14.24 -20.60
CA ASP A 415 -13.13 -15.17 -19.71
C ASP A 415 -13.92 -15.39 -18.41
N SER A 416 -14.96 -16.22 -18.46
CA SER A 416 -15.77 -16.59 -17.29
C SER A 416 -15.26 -17.84 -16.56
N GLU A 417 -14.25 -18.53 -17.09
CA GLU A 417 -13.75 -19.79 -16.54
C GLU A 417 -12.61 -19.60 -15.53
N THR A 418 -11.73 -18.61 -15.78
CA THR A 418 -10.57 -18.36 -14.92
C THR A 418 -11.00 -17.77 -13.57
N LYS A 419 -10.70 -18.48 -12.49
CA LYS A 419 -10.99 -17.97 -11.12
C LYS A 419 -10.30 -16.66 -10.89
N THR A 420 -11.00 -15.70 -10.31
CA THR A 420 -10.51 -14.34 -10.15
C THR A 420 -10.47 -13.94 -8.68
N VAL A 421 -9.32 -13.43 -8.24
CA VAL A 421 -9.13 -12.83 -6.92
C VAL A 421 -9.17 -11.31 -7.07
N ILE A 422 -10.05 -10.65 -6.31
CA ILE A 422 -10.13 -9.19 -6.23
C ILE A 422 -9.52 -8.74 -4.90
N ALA A 423 -8.50 -7.90 -4.94
CA ALA A 423 -7.92 -7.32 -3.73
C ALA A 423 -8.91 -6.33 -3.10
N SER A 424 -9.47 -6.71 -1.95
CA SER A 424 -10.37 -5.87 -1.14
C SER A 424 -9.53 -5.09 -0.16
N THR A 425 -9.25 -3.81 -0.51
CA THR A 425 -8.14 -3.06 0.08
C THR A 425 -8.50 -2.20 1.28
N ALA A 426 -9.79 -2.01 1.56
CA ALA A 426 -10.25 -1.31 2.74
C ALA A 426 -11.59 -1.86 3.24
N SER A 427 -11.81 -1.76 4.54
CA SER A 427 -13.12 -2.05 5.13
C SER A 427 -14.14 -1.00 4.70
N PRO A 428 -15.40 -1.39 4.41
CA PRO A 428 -16.47 -0.43 4.13
C PRO A 428 -16.70 0.56 5.29
N PHE A 429 -16.37 0.20 6.51
CA PHE A 429 -16.45 1.07 7.67
C PHE A 429 -15.50 2.28 7.61
N LYS A 430 -14.47 2.25 6.77
CA LYS A 430 -13.56 3.38 6.58
C LYS A 430 -14.14 4.47 5.69
N PHE A 431 -15.04 4.09 4.79
CA PHE A 431 -15.72 4.95 3.82
C PHE A 431 -17.23 4.87 3.96
N THR A 432 -17.71 4.72 5.19
CA THR A 432 -19.11 4.39 5.55
C THR A 432 -20.12 5.30 4.85
N ARG A 433 -19.88 6.61 4.80
CA ARG A 433 -20.82 7.56 4.16
C ARG A 433 -20.96 7.27 2.66
N SER A 434 -19.87 7.12 1.94
CA SER A 434 -19.92 6.83 0.49
C SER A 434 -20.57 5.48 0.21
N VAL A 435 -20.26 4.46 1.02
CA VAL A 435 -20.82 3.12 0.91
C VAL A 435 -22.33 3.13 1.18
N MET A 436 -22.77 3.72 2.28
CA MET A 436 -24.18 3.73 2.67
C MET A 436 -25.02 4.54 1.70
N ASN A 437 -24.55 5.70 1.26
CA ASN A 437 -25.25 6.51 0.26
C ASN A 437 -25.36 5.83 -1.11
N ALA A 438 -24.35 5.00 -1.48
CA ALA A 438 -24.42 4.19 -2.69
C ALA A 438 -25.53 3.12 -2.60
N ILE A 439 -25.72 2.51 -1.43
CA ILE A 439 -26.75 1.49 -1.20
C ILE A 439 -28.15 2.12 -1.22
N ASP A 440 -28.36 3.21 -0.44
CA ASP A 440 -29.65 3.87 -0.37
C ASP A 440 -29.48 5.34 0.07
N SER A 441 -30.02 6.28 -0.71
CA SER A 441 -29.99 7.72 -0.43
C SER A 441 -30.67 8.14 0.87
N LYS A 442 -31.52 7.28 1.48
CA LYS A 442 -32.14 7.55 2.79
C LYS A 442 -31.10 7.78 3.90
N TYR A 443 -29.89 7.31 3.73
CA TYR A 443 -28.80 7.41 4.69
C TYR A 443 -28.06 8.75 4.69
N ASP A 444 -28.30 9.61 3.69
CA ASP A 444 -27.55 10.87 3.50
C ASP A 444 -27.64 11.84 4.70
N ALA A 445 -28.76 11.87 5.39
CA ALA A 445 -29.01 12.75 6.54
C ALA A 445 -28.41 12.24 7.88
N MET A 446 -27.89 11.01 7.92
CA MET A 446 -27.34 10.41 9.14
C MET A 446 -25.92 10.91 9.44
N THR A 447 -25.56 10.93 10.72
CA THR A 447 -24.17 11.20 11.15
C THR A 447 -23.26 10.02 10.84
N ASP A 448 -21.94 10.23 10.80
CA ASP A 448 -21.00 9.18 10.44
C ASP A 448 -21.06 7.95 11.37
N PHE A 449 -21.26 8.16 12.68
CA PHE A 449 -21.37 7.02 13.62
C PHE A 449 -22.75 6.32 13.58
N GLU A 450 -23.83 7.04 13.25
CA GLU A 450 -25.13 6.40 12.96
C GLU A 450 -25.03 5.53 11.70
N LEU A 451 -24.30 6.01 10.67
CA LEU A 451 -24.03 5.23 9.47
C LEU A 451 -23.20 3.97 9.77
N VAL A 452 -22.22 4.05 10.67
CA VAL A 452 -21.45 2.87 11.13
C VAL A 452 -22.38 1.83 11.75
N ASP A 453 -23.32 2.24 12.62
CA ASP A 453 -24.26 1.32 13.26
C ASP A 453 -25.22 0.69 12.24
N GLU A 454 -25.70 1.48 11.27
CA GLU A 454 -26.56 0.96 10.19
C GLU A 454 -25.79 0.02 9.24
N LEU A 455 -24.54 0.34 8.89
CA LEU A 455 -23.68 -0.53 8.08
C LEU A 455 -23.48 -1.90 8.74
N SER A 456 -23.21 -1.91 10.05
CA SER A 456 -23.11 -3.15 10.83
C SER A 456 -24.36 -4.00 10.74
N LYS A 457 -25.55 -3.38 10.79
CA LYS A 457 -26.84 -4.08 10.70
C LYS A 457 -27.07 -4.67 9.31
N ILE A 458 -26.92 -3.86 8.27
CA ILE A 458 -27.23 -4.32 6.91
C ILE A 458 -26.21 -5.32 6.38
N GLY A 459 -24.92 -5.15 6.71
CA GLY A 459 -23.85 -6.05 6.32
C GLY A 459 -23.74 -7.29 7.22
N ASN A 460 -24.49 -7.34 8.33
CA ASN A 460 -24.40 -8.38 9.35
C ASN A 460 -22.95 -8.66 9.80
N VAL A 461 -22.16 -7.61 9.98
CA VAL A 461 -20.77 -7.66 10.41
C VAL A 461 -20.57 -6.78 11.66
N ALA A 462 -19.70 -7.20 12.56
CA ALA A 462 -19.36 -6.41 13.73
C ALA A 462 -18.66 -5.11 13.33
N VAL A 463 -18.92 -4.04 14.07
CA VAL A 463 -18.13 -2.81 13.91
C VAL A 463 -16.68 -3.12 14.29
N PRO A 464 -15.70 -2.81 13.43
CA PRO A 464 -14.29 -3.04 13.73
C PRO A 464 -13.86 -2.31 15.01
N GLN A 465 -13.02 -2.94 15.82
CA GLN A 465 -12.50 -2.34 17.05
C GLN A 465 -11.87 -0.96 16.80
N ALA A 466 -11.16 -0.81 15.68
CA ALA A 466 -10.55 0.46 15.25
C ALA A 466 -11.57 1.62 15.10
N ILE A 467 -12.83 1.32 14.83
CA ILE A 467 -13.92 2.32 14.74
C ILE A 467 -14.58 2.52 16.12
N GLU A 468 -14.81 1.44 16.87
CA GLU A 468 -15.38 1.55 18.22
C GLU A 468 -14.47 2.36 19.15
N GLU A 469 -13.18 2.13 19.10
CA GLU A 469 -12.21 2.86 19.94
C GLU A 469 -12.23 4.36 19.69
N ILE A 470 -12.40 4.81 18.45
CA ILE A 470 -12.39 6.25 18.17
C ILE A 470 -13.70 6.96 18.54
N ARG A 471 -14.81 6.26 18.80
CA ARG A 471 -16.08 6.88 19.20
C ARG A 471 -15.92 7.77 20.44
N SER A 472 -15.20 7.27 21.45
CA SER A 472 -14.99 7.92 22.73
C SER A 472 -13.53 8.30 23.01
N ALA A 473 -12.62 8.08 22.05
CA ALA A 473 -11.20 8.33 22.27
C ALA A 473 -10.93 9.82 22.49
N GLU A 474 -10.06 10.11 23.46
CA GLU A 474 -9.57 11.45 23.72
C GLU A 474 -8.61 11.92 22.62
N VAL A 475 -8.76 13.18 22.21
CA VAL A 475 -7.84 13.82 21.27
C VAL A 475 -6.49 14.05 21.96
N ARG A 476 -5.43 13.42 21.47
CA ARG A 476 -4.08 13.48 22.03
C ARG A 476 -3.18 14.45 21.27
N HIS A 477 -3.43 14.65 19.99
CA HIS A 477 -2.59 15.46 19.11
C HIS A 477 -3.39 16.68 18.63
N THR A 478 -2.99 17.86 19.09
CA THR A 478 -3.66 19.14 18.79
C THR A 478 -2.77 20.13 18.05
N THR A 479 -1.54 19.75 17.74
CA THR A 479 -0.57 20.63 17.07
C THR A 479 -1.02 20.96 15.66
N VAL A 480 -1.03 22.26 15.34
CA VAL A 480 -1.27 22.78 14.00
C VAL A 480 -0.17 23.79 13.68
N CYS A 481 0.33 23.77 12.45
CA CYS A 481 1.37 24.73 12.02
C CYS A 481 1.20 25.17 10.56
N GLU A 482 1.92 26.23 10.19
CA GLU A 482 2.15 26.59 8.80
C GLU A 482 3.16 25.64 8.16
N VAL A 483 3.12 25.49 6.83
CA VAL A 483 4.06 24.62 6.10
C VAL A 483 5.52 25.03 6.34
N SER A 484 5.79 26.33 6.46
CA SER A 484 7.12 26.87 6.76
C SER A 484 7.66 26.46 8.14
N ASP A 485 6.78 26.15 9.08
CA ASP A 485 7.14 25.85 10.47
C ASP A 485 7.35 24.34 10.72
N MET A 486 7.08 23.49 9.71
CA MET A 486 7.23 22.04 9.85
C MET A 486 8.60 21.61 10.41
N PRO A 487 9.76 22.14 9.94
CA PRO A 487 11.07 21.76 10.49
C PRO A 487 11.23 22.13 11.96
N LYS A 488 10.67 23.28 12.38
CA LYS A 488 10.68 23.74 13.77
C LYS A 488 9.88 22.80 14.67
N VAL A 489 8.70 22.38 14.21
CA VAL A 489 7.84 21.44 14.94
C VAL A 489 8.52 20.07 15.09
N VAL A 490 9.18 19.57 14.04
CA VAL A 490 9.97 18.33 14.11
C VAL A 490 11.05 18.42 15.17
N LYS A 491 11.88 19.48 15.15
CA LYS A 491 12.91 19.71 16.17
C LYS A 491 12.31 19.76 17.57
N GLY A 492 11.20 20.46 17.75
CA GLY A 492 10.52 20.57 19.03
C GLY A 492 10.08 19.22 19.61
N PHE A 493 9.47 18.34 18.80
CA PHE A 493 9.09 16.99 19.24
C PHE A 493 10.28 16.10 19.62
N LEU A 494 11.43 16.35 19.02
CA LEU A 494 12.66 15.58 19.25
C LEU A 494 13.53 16.19 20.37
N GLY A 495 13.08 17.29 20.99
CA GLY A 495 13.84 17.96 22.05
C GLY A 495 15.12 18.66 21.59
N ILE A 496 15.20 18.97 20.28
CA ILE A 496 16.35 19.67 19.68
C ILE A 496 16.12 21.16 19.84
N SER A 497 17.04 21.81 20.52
CA SER A 497 17.03 23.28 20.69
C SER A 497 17.21 24.01 19.37
N GLU A 498 16.63 25.23 19.26
CA GLU A 498 16.81 26.10 18.09
C GLU A 498 18.26 26.54 17.91
#